data_c296835239092cd058a9fa385e53dc06
#
_entry.id   c296835239092cd058a9fa385e53dc06
#
_cell.length_a   1.000
_cell.length_b   1.000
_cell.length_c   1.000
_cell.angle_alpha   90.00
_cell.angle_beta   90.00
_cell.angle_gamma   90.00
#
_symmetry.space_group_name_H-M   'P 1'
#
loop_
_entity.id
_entity.type
_entity.pdbx_description
1 polymer ?
#
loop_
_entity_poly.entity_id
_entity_poly.type
_entity_poly.pdbx_seq_one_letter_code
_entity_poly.pdbx_strand_id
1 'polypeptide(L)'
;MLPTPHNWPDTDVVIYDGQCSFCTKQVTKLHRWDGKNRLSFISLHDDFVAEHYPDLSHDEMMQAMYLVDQKGRRHRGAAALRVISRLLPRLWPLAILLHIPLTLPLWQWGYRQVARRRYRLSCDNGSCELHFNNTRQRSDSNSGT
;
A
#
# COMPACT_ATOMS: atom_id res chain seq x y z
N MET A 1 -16.98 -5.87 -3.59
CA MET A 1 -16.46 -4.55 -3.98
C MET A 1 -15.74 -3.96 -2.76
N LEU A 2 -14.56 -3.42 -2.91
CA LEU A 2 -13.83 -2.80 -1.79
C LEU A 2 -14.45 -1.42 -1.47
N PRO A 3 -14.62 -1.07 -0.20
CA PRO A 3 -15.09 0.26 0.19
C PRO A 3 -14.04 1.32 -0.18
N THR A 4 -14.48 2.40 -0.79
CA THR A 4 -13.61 3.52 -1.19
C THR A 4 -13.78 4.70 -0.23
N PRO A 5 -12.79 5.60 -0.09
CA PRO A 5 -12.93 6.79 0.77
C PRO A 5 -14.05 7.73 0.32
N HIS A 6 -14.47 7.70 -0.93
CA HIS A 6 -15.63 8.45 -1.42
C HIS A 6 -16.94 8.03 -0.74
N ASN A 7 -17.09 6.72 -0.49
CA ASN A 7 -18.29 6.17 0.12
C ASN A 7 -18.19 6.10 1.67
N TRP A 8 -16.97 6.09 2.18
CA TRP A 8 -16.66 5.90 3.61
C TRP A 8 -15.61 6.91 4.08
N PRO A 9 -15.98 8.19 4.25
CA PRO A 9 -15.04 9.28 4.54
C PRO A 9 -14.41 9.19 5.95
N ASP A 10 -15.11 8.58 6.91
CA ASP A 10 -14.66 8.47 8.30
C ASP A 10 -13.87 7.19 8.59
N THR A 11 -13.09 6.73 7.63
CA THR A 11 -12.28 5.51 7.74
C THR A 11 -10.80 5.80 7.49
N ASP A 12 -9.94 4.91 7.98
CA ASP A 12 -8.52 4.95 7.62
C ASP A 12 -8.34 4.48 6.18
N VAL A 13 -7.63 5.26 5.37
CA VAL A 13 -7.49 5.03 3.93
C VAL A 13 -6.25 4.20 3.64
N VAL A 14 -6.42 3.04 3.04
CA VAL A 14 -5.34 2.19 2.55
C VAL A 14 -5.10 2.46 1.07
N ILE A 15 -3.93 3.01 0.75
CA ILE A 15 -3.48 3.25 -0.62
C ILE A 15 -2.61 2.08 -1.06
N TYR A 16 -2.99 1.44 -2.15
CA TYR A 16 -2.31 0.24 -2.66
C TYR A 16 -2.16 0.28 -4.18
N ASP A 17 -1.27 -0.55 -4.71
CA ASP A 17 -1.12 -0.71 -6.15
C ASP A 17 -2.25 -1.60 -6.70
N GLY A 18 -3.24 -0.97 -7.33
CA GLY A 18 -4.41 -1.66 -7.92
C GLY A 18 -4.08 -2.51 -9.14
N GLN A 19 -2.93 -2.28 -9.79
CA GLN A 19 -2.46 -3.08 -10.93
C GLN A 19 -1.68 -4.33 -10.48
N CYS A 20 -1.28 -4.38 -9.21
CA CYS A 20 -0.60 -5.51 -8.62
C CYS A 20 -1.60 -6.56 -8.12
N SER A 21 -1.67 -7.72 -8.77
CA SER A 21 -2.58 -8.80 -8.37
C SER A 21 -2.32 -9.32 -6.95
N PHE A 22 -1.07 -9.32 -6.51
CA PHE A 22 -0.71 -9.68 -5.14
C PHE A 22 -1.25 -8.66 -4.14
N CYS A 23 -1.07 -7.36 -4.39
CA CYS A 23 -1.57 -6.29 -3.53
C CYS A 23 -3.10 -6.33 -3.43
N THR A 24 -3.79 -6.50 -4.56
CA THR A 24 -5.25 -6.61 -4.59
C THR A 24 -5.76 -7.79 -3.76
N LYS A 25 -5.10 -8.95 -3.84
CA LYS A 25 -5.45 -10.11 -3.00
C LYS A 25 -5.24 -9.81 -1.51
N GLN A 26 -4.19 -9.08 -1.13
CA GLN A 26 -3.92 -8.75 0.27
C GLN A 26 -4.96 -7.76 0.82
N VAL A 27 -5.30 -6.71 0.08
CA VAL A 27 -6.32 -5.74 0.53
C VAL A 27 -7.72 -6.36 0.58
N THR A 28 -8.05 -7.28 -0.32
CA THR A 28 -9.30 -8.06 -0.26
C THR A 28 -9.37 -8.91 1.01
N LYS A 29 -8.25 -9.50 1.41
CA LYS A 29 -8.14 -10.22 2.69
C LYS A 29 -8.34 -9.29 3.89
N LEU A 30 -7.69 -8.12 3.88
CA LEU A 30 -7.83 -7.13 4.95
C LEU A 30 -9.29 -6.67 5.08
N HIS A 31 -9.94 -6.37 3.97
CA HIS A 31 -11.36 -6.01 3.97
C HIS A 31 -12.25 -7.12 4.57
N ARG A 32 -11.98 -8.39 4.22
CA ARG A 32 -12.72 -9.54 4.78
C ARG A 32 -12.53 -9.66 6.30
N TRP A 33 -11.38 -9.24 6.83
CA TRP A 33 -11.07 -9.26 8.26
C TRP A 33 -11.53 -8.01 9.00
N ASP A 34 -11.85 -6.94 8.26
CA ASP A 34 -12.38 -5.69 8.81
C ASP A 34 -13.89 -5.78 9.07
N GLY A 35 -14.27 -6.57 10.07
CA GLY A 35 -15.67 -6.74 10.45
C GLY A 35 -16.33 -5.49 11.04
N LYS A 36 -15.57 -4.41 11.29
CA LYS A 36 -16.08 -3.14 11.82
C LYS A 36 -16.06 -2.02 10.79
N ASN A 37 -15.67 -2.31 9.56
CA ASN A 37 -15.63 -1.37 8.45
C ASN A 37 -14.85 -0.08 8.77
N ARG A 38 -13.65 -0.25 9.30
CA ARG A 38 -12.76 0.87 9.69
C ARG A 38 -11.80 1.29 8.60
N LEU A 39 -11.66 0.47 7.56
CA LEU A 39 -10.73 0.67 6.45
C LEU A 39 -11.48 0.94 5.16
N SER A 40 -11.02 1.92 4.42
CA SER A 40 -11.33 2.10 3.00
C SER A 40 -10.08 1.86 2.16
N PHE A 41 -10.26 1.53 0.89
CA PHE A 41 -9.20 1.10 0.01
C PHE A 41 -9.26 1.90 -1.29
N ILE A 42 -8.12 2.40 -1.75
CA ILE A 42 -8.03 3.14 -3.00
C ILE A 42 -6.74 2.78 -3.72
N SER A 43 -6.81 2.71 -5.05
CA SER A 43 -5.62 2.51 -5.88
C SER A 43 -4.77 3.78 -5.91
N LEU A 44 -3.44 3.62 -5.87
CA LEU A 44 -2.51 4.74 -6.05
C LEU A 44 -2.60 5.40 -7.45
N HIS A 45 -3.24 4.72 -8.40
CA HIS A 45 -3.48 5.22 -9.75
C HIS A 45 -4.78 6.03 -9.89
N ASP A 46 -5.56 6.15 -8.79
CA ASP A 46 -6.80 6.91 -8.77
C ASP A 46 -6.49 8.42 -8.64
N ASP A 47 -7.21 9.24 -9.41
CA ASP A 47 -7.04 10.70 -9.41
C ASP A 47 -7.28 11.31 -8.03
N PHE A 48 -8.17 10.71 -7.24
CA PHE A 48 -8.42 11.10 -5.86
C PHE A 48 -7.13 11.12 -5.00
N VAL A 49 -6.23 10.18 -5.22
CA VAL A 49 -4.96 10.12 -4.48
C VAL A 49 -4.05 11.29 -4.86
N ALA A 50 -3.99 11.64 -6.15
CA ALA A 50 -3.21 12.77 -6.63
C ALA A 50 -3.76 14.11 -6.12
N GLU A 51 -5.08 14.25 -5.99
CA GLU A 51 -5.74 15.46 -5.50
C GLU A 51 -5.61 15.64 -3.98
N HIS A 52 -5.83 14.56 -3.20
CA HIS A 52 -5.93 14.64 -1.74
C HIS A 52 -4.60 14.37 -1.02
N TYR A 53 -3.67 13.71 -1.69
CA TYR A 53 -2.36 13.36 -1.14
C TYR A 53 -1.20 13.75 -2.07
N PRO A 54 -1.10 15.03 -2.50
CA PRO A 54 -0.08 15.49 -3.45
C PRO A 54 1.35 15.38 -2.91
N ASP A 55 1.50 15.27 -1.60
CA ASP A 55 2.78 15.10 -0.91
C ASP A 55 3.32 13.65 -0.97
N LEU A 56 2.48 12.67 -1.36
CA LEU A 56 2.91 11.30 -1.54
C LEU A 56 3.47 11.10 -2.95
N SER A 57 4.77 10.81 -3.04
CA SER A 57 5.39 10.47 -4.31
C SER A 57 4.82 9.18 -4.89
N HIS A 58 4.49 9.20 -6.18
CA HIS A 58 4.03 8.01 -6.90
C HIS A 58 5.03 6.85 -6.78
N ASP A 59 6.32 7.13 -6.90
CA ASP A 59 7.38 6.13 -6.81
C ASP A 59 7.49 5.51 -5.42
N GLU A 60 7.25 6.28 -4.37
CA GLU A 60 7.21 5.77 -3.01
C GLU A 60 5.99 4.88 -2.76
N MET A 61 4.82 5.27 -3.30
CA MET A 61 3.59 4.47 -3.22
C MET A 61 3.70 3.17 -4.02
N MET A 62 4.46 3.17 -5.12
CA MET A 62 4.78 1.96 -5.86
C MET A 62 5.65 0.98 -5.06
N GLN A 63 6.50 1.48 -4.17
CA GLN A 63 7.41 0.64 -3.37
C GLN A 63 6.75 0.02 -2.14
N ALA A 64 5.76 0.68 -1.55
CA ALA A 64 5.13 0.25 -0.32
C ALA A 64 3.68 0.71 -0.22
N MET A 65 2.86 -0.09 0.44
CA MET A 65 1.50 0.28 0.82
C MET A 65 1.53 1.45 1.82
N TYR A 66 0.58 2.38 1.68
CA TYR A 66 0.38 3.48 2.62
C TYR A 66 -0.95 3.34 3.34
N LEU A 67 -0.99 3.79 4.58
CA LEU A 67 -2.21 4.03 5.35
C LEU A 67 -2.25 5.49 5.76
N VAL A 68 -3.34 6.16 5.49
CA VAL A 68 -3.63 7.50 6.01
C VAL A 68 -4.71 7.36 7.07
N ASP A 69 -4.37 7.70 8.31
CA ASP A 69 -5.34 7.63 9.41
C ASP A 69 -6.29 8.84 9.40
N GLN A 70 -7.37 8.76 10.18
CA GLN A 70 -8.37 9.85 10.29
C GLN A 70 -7.78 11.18 10.78
N LYS A 71 -6.57 11.16 11.35
CA LYS A 71 -5.84 12.37 11.76
C LYS A 71 -4.94 12.92 10.65
N GLY A 72 -4.98 12.33 9.46
CA GLY A 72 -4.15 12.70 8.33
C GLY A 72 -2.69 12.24 8.41
N ARG A 73 -2.34 11.39 9.38
CA ARG A 73 -0.97 10.86 9.50
C ARG A 73 -0.76 9.73 8.52
N ARG A 74 0.39 9.77 7.86
CA ARG A 74 0.78 8.81 6.83
C ARG A 74 1.69 7.74 7.41
N HIS A 75 1.30 6.48 7.23
CA HIS A 75 2.05 5.31 7.68
C HIS A 75 2.47 4.49 6.46
N ARG A 76 3.75 4.21 6.34
CA ARG A 76 4.32 3.49 5.19
C ARG A 76 4.70 2.06 5.57
N GLY A 77 4.41 1.11 4.69
CA GLY A 77 4.90 -0.26 4.75
C GLY A 77 4.60 -0.96 6.08
N ALA A 78 5.63 -1.32 6.82
CA ALA A 78 5.51 -2.00 8.10
C ALA A 78 4.79 -1.15 9.16
N ALA A 79 4.94 0.18 9.13
CA ALA A 79 4.21 1.09 10.02
C ALA A 79 2.71 1.10 9.71
N ALA A 80 2.33 1.07 8.43
CA ALA A 80 0.93 0.92 8.01
C ALA A 80 0.35 -0.40 8.51
N LEU A 81 1.08 -1.50 8.33
CA LEU A 81 0.65 -2.82 8.79
C LEU A 81 0.50 -2.88 10.33
N ARG A 82 1.37 -2.18 11.05
CA ARG A 82 1.29 -2.04 12.50
C ARG A 82 0.00 -1.34 12.95
N VAL A 83 -0.42 -0.27 12.28
CA VAL A 83 -1.69 0.41 12.56
C VAL A 83 -2.87 -0.49 12.20
N ILE A 84 -2.86 -1.10 11.01
CA ILE A 84 -3.90 -2.04 10.57
C ILE A 84 -4.07 -3.19 11.57
N SER A 85 -2.97 -3.74 12.08
CA SER A 85 -3.02 -4.85 13.04
C SER A 85 -3.68 -4.48 14.37
N ARG A 86 -3.66 -3.20 14.76
CA ARG A 86 -4.41 -2.70 15.93
C ARG A 86 -5.90 -2.56 15.67
N LEU A 87 -6.26 -2.17 14.44
CA LEU A 87 -7.65 -1.96 14.04
C LEU A 87 -8.40 -3.27 13.87
N LEU A 88 -7.70 -4.33 13.45
CA LEU A 88 -8.28 -5.63 13.15
C LEU A 88 -8.02 -6.62 14.28
N PRO A 89 -9.04 -7.04 15.06
CA PRO A 89 -8.85 -7.94 16.20
C PRO A 89 -8.27 -9.31 15.81
N ARG A 90 -8.51 -9.76 14.59
CA ARG A 90 -7.90 -11.00 14.05
C ARG A 90 -6.38 -10.91 13.87
N LEU A 91 -5.85 -9.71 13.76
CA LEU A 91 -4.40 -9.48 13.64
C LEU A 91 -3.74 -9.11 14.98
N TRP A 92 -4.44 -9.18 16.09
CA TRP A 92 -3.88 -8.90 17.42
C TRP A 92 -2.63 -9.71 17.78
N PRO A 93 -2.54 -11.02 17.49
CA PRO A 93 -1.29 -11.75 17.70
C PRO A 93 -0.13 -11.17 16.90
N LEU A 94 -0.39 -10.76 15.66
CA LEU A 94 0.57 -10.06 14.81
C LEU A 94 0.88 -8.65 15.35
N ALA A 95 -0.13 -7.96 15.91
CA ALA A 95 0.07 -6.66 16.53
C ALA A 95 1.05 -6.74 17.71
N ILE A 96 0.90 -7.72 18.59
CA ILE A 96 1.80 -7.94 19.71
C ILE A 96 3.23 -8.15 19.20
N LEU A 97 3.40 -9.00 18.19
CA LEU A 97 4.71 -9.29 17.60
C LEU A 97 5.33 -8.06 16.93
N LEU A 98 4.53 -7.25 16.22
CA LEU A 98 4.97 -6.01 15.56
C LEU A 98 5.27 -4.86 16.55
N HIS A 99 4.79 -4.95 17.80
CA HIS A 99 4.99 -3.91 18.80
C HIS A 99 6.24 -4.13 19.65
N ILE A 100 6.92 -5.25 19.50
CA ILE A 100 8.23 -5.48 20.13
C ILE A 100 9.23 -4.51 19.47
N PRO A 101 9.81 -3.54 20.20
CA PRO A 101 10.59 -2.46 19.58
C PRO A 101 11.87 -2.95 18.87
N LEU A 102 12.44 -4.05 19.32
CA LEU A 102 13.65 -4.64 18.74
C LEU A 102 13.39 -5.37 17.40
N THR A 103 12.14 -5.68 17.09
CA THR A 103 11.79 -6.41 15.86
C THR A 103 11.43 -5.49 14.69
N LEU A 104 11.24 -4.19 14.92
CA LEU A 104 10.85 -3.23 13.90
C LEU A 104 11.81 -3.20 12.69
N PRO A 105 13.15 -3.13 12.86
CA PRO A 105 14.07 -3.17 11.73
C PRO A 105 14.03 -4.52 10.98
N LEU A 106 13.81 -5.64 11.69
CA LEU A 106 13.66 -6.97 11.10
C LEU A 106 12.38 -7.03 10.24
N TRP A 107 11.27 -6.46 10.73
CA TRP A 107 10.01 -6.39 10.01
C TRP A 107 10.09 -5.48 8.78
N GLN A 108 10.76 -4.35 8.88
CA GLN A 108 11.02 -3.47 7.75
C GLN A 108 11.90 -4.14 6.69
N TRP A 109 12.89 -4.90 7.11
CA TRP A 109 13.71 -5.70 6.20
C TRP A 109 12.88 -6.79 5.52
N GLY A 110 12.11 -7.57 6.28
CA GLY A 110 11.20 -8.60 5.77
C GLY A 110 10.17 -8.03 4.79
N TYR A 111 9.56 -6.89 5.12
CA TYR A 111 8.61 -6.19 4.27
C TYR A 111 9.26 -5.78 2.93
N ARG A 112 10.48 -5.24 2.97
CA ARG A 112 11.24 -4.89 1.75
C ARG A 112 11.53 -6.11 0.88
N GLN A 113 11.82 -7.27 1.48
CA GLN A 113 12.02 -8.52 0.74
C GLN A 113 10.75 -8.98 0.04
N VAL A 114 9.60 -8.92 0.72
CA VAL A 114 8.30 -9.24 0.14
C VAL A 114 7.95 -8.24 -0.96
N ALA A 115 8.16 -6.95 -0.74
CA ALA A 115 7.92 -5.91 -1.73
C ALA A 115 8.77 -6.10 -3.00
N ARG A 116 10.03 -6.53 -2.86
CA ARG A 116 10.89 -6.88 -4.02
C ARG A 116 10.39 -8.14 -4.75
N ARG A 117 9.94 -9.16 -4.01
CA ARG A 117 9.45 -10.41 -4.60
C ARG A 117 8.11 -10.25 -5.31
N ARG A 118 7.26 -9.29 -4.90
CA ARG A 118 5.97 -9.06 -5.56
C ARG A 118 6.13 -8.71 -7.05
N TYR A 119 7.20 -8.02 -7.42
CA TYR A 119 7.51 -7.74 -8.83
C TYR A 119 7.78 -9.02 -9.63
N ARG A 120 8.41 -10.04 -9.03
CA ARG A 120 8.62 -11.33 -9.67
C ARG A 120 7.34 -12.16 -9.76
N LEU A 121 6.48 -12.09 -8.75
CA LEU A 121 5.22 -12.84 -8.69
C LEU A 121 4.11 -12.22 -9.56
N SER A 122 4.19 -10.91 -9.83
CA SER A 122 3.25 -10.21 -10.71
C SER A 122 3.61 -10.34 -12.19
N CYS A 123 4.83 -10.76 -12.51
CA CYS A 123 5.33 -10.87 -13.88
C CYS A 123 4.78 -12.07 -14.67
N ASP A 124 4.03 -12.96 -14.06
CA ASP A 124 3.47 -14.15 -14.74
C ASP A 124 2.42 -13.81 -15.82
N ASN A 125 1.95 -12.55 -15.90
CA ASN A 125 0.91 -12.12 -16.81
C ASN A 125 1.31 -11.02 -17.80
N GLY A 126 2.60 -10.85 -18.12
CA GLY A 126 3.07 -9.93 -19.17
C GLY A 126 2.96 -8.43 -18.87
N SER A 127 2.46 -8.05 -17.69
CA SER A 127 2.26 -6.64 -17.31
C SER A 127 3.54 -5.93 -16.85
N CYS A 128 4.62 -6.68 -16.62
CA CYS A 128 5.88 -6.12 -16.12
C CYS A 128 6.70 -5.33 -17.15
N GLU A 129 6.59 -5.66 -18.44
CA GLU A 129 7.37 -4.96 -19.48
C GLU A 129 6.90 -3.52 -19.71
N LEU A 130 5.60 -3.27 -19.53
CA LEU A 130 5.02 -1.94 -19.76
C LEU A 130 5.48 -0.91 -18.70
N HIS A 131 5.76 -1.32 -17.47
CA HIS A 131 6.20 -0.42 -16.42
C HIS A 131 7.66 0.03 -16.58
N PHE A 132 8.55 -0.85 -16.99
CA PHE A 132 9.96 -0.51 -17.21
C PHE A 132 10.16 0.38 -18.44
N ASN A 133 9.37 0.19 -19.49
CA ASN A 133 9.45 1.02 -20.69
C ASN A 133 8.94 2.44 -20.44
N ASN A 134 7.89 2.62 -19.63
CA ASN A 134 7.35 3.94 -19.35
C ASN A 134 8.26 4.78 -18.45
N THR A 135 9.01 4.15 -17.55
CA THR A 135 10.00 4.83 -16.70
C THR A 135 11.25 5.24 -17.51
N ARG A 136 11.66 4.43 -18.48
CA ARG A 136 12.78 4.75 -19.38
C ARG A 136 12.47 5.90 -20.32
N GLN A 137 11.28 5.93 -20.90
CA GLN A 137 10.87 7.03 -21.79
C GLN A 137 10.74 8.39 -21.06
N ARG A 138 10.42 8.38 -19.77
CA ARG A 138 10.33 9.61 -18.96
C ARG A 138 11.69 10.17 -18.57
N SER A 139 12.69 9.33 -18.36
CA SER A 139 14.06 9.76 -18.07
C SER A 139 14.76 10.33 -19.31
N ASP A 140 14.46 9.79 -20.50
CA ASP A 140 15.07 10.24 -21.76
C ASP A 140 14.45 11.56 -22.28
N SER A 141 13.20 11.87 -21.92
CA SER A 141 12.56 13.14 -22.28
C SER A 141 12.96 14.33 -21.39
N ASN A 142 13.59 14.08 -20.25
CA ASN A 142 14.02 15.14 -19.33
C ASN A 142 15.53 15.50 -19.42
N SER A 143 16.29 14.82 -20.27
CA SER A 143 17.71 15.09 -20.54
C SER A 143 17.99 15.80 -21.87
N GLY A 144 16.96 16.34 -22.52
CA GLY A 144 17.03 17.03 -23.80
C GLY A 144 16.63 18.51 -23.72
N THR A 145 17.35 19.27 -22.89
CA THR A 145 17.41 20.76 -23.01
C THR A 145 18.74 21.26 -22.51
#